data_cad3fa38970d37d4db7b812537d92635
#
_entry.id   cad3fa38970d37d4db7b812537d92635
#
_cell.length_a   1.000
_cell.length_b   1.000
_cell.length_c   1.000
_cell.angle_alpha   90.00
_cell.angle_beta   90.00
_cell.angle_gamma   90.00
#
_symmetry.space_group_name_H-M   'P 1'
#
loop_
_entity.id
_entity.type
_entity.pdbx_description
1 polymer ?
#
loop_
_entity_poly.entity_id
_entity_poly.type
_entity_poly.pdbx_seq_one_letter_code
_entity_poly.pdbx_strand_id
1 'polypeptide(L)'
;MGLFMFAFGDRGSWLVVQYLTAHGCRPTIDFGYPYGLLPILIGHAWFGLIGLTPIAFNLAMTAGGLALAWGLARFTSAMRLSRAAQILMIVALPIAIQSSLPSLAHLTEAVLLCLAIGEHSQGNRGAALALTTAACFAKAALAYLYGFLLVVLIVADCWAYGSRAVGAGASSRMDWTRLRHSLMPAAVIGLLLIAILGSAYGVRPLTESLLPLNGMQIYATLHFGFFTPWSRTFWDPRGVSIGSYFATVGPFWMGSTVWLAVAGIWAGWRLWTSSRDDALVRTRHEIILCCSVLQTLFVLRIFGPPLSWTYYPYVLVMGLAASSLLGAGPAIVAVALTAVAFVAQVVNLGVGMAEWRLAAPSPITAGLWAHADERAEWNTVAHLIASHRTVAVGVAGGASILFPDFEKPIGAYLAPAAALPAEAELSIARIKAADMVVRPASESIGDPISFWPDLTQTLSHLEVVWKGRVYQVCRRR
;
A
#
# COMPACT_ATOMS: atom_id res chain seq x y z
N MET A 1 -14.23 15.94 -8.47
CA MET A 1 -13.97 16.54 -7.14
C MET A 1 -12.76 15.92 -6.48
N GLY A 2 -12.62 14.60 -6.37
CA GLY A 2 -11.46 13.97 -5.73
C GLY A 2 -10.07 14.32 -6.30
N LEU A 3 -10.00 14.80 -7.54
CA LEU A 3 -8.75 15.23 -8.18
C LEU A 3 -8.12 16.47 -7.53
N PHE A 4 -8.93 17.35 -6.97
CA PHE A 4 -8.48 18.63 -6.42
C PHE A 4 -8.27 18.59 -4.89
N MET A 5 -8.53 17.45 -4.23
CA MET A 5 -8.30 17.26 -2.81
C MET A 5 -7.05 16.45 -2.54
N PHE A 6 -6.28 16.88 -1.58
CA PHE A 6 -5.04 16.22 -1.24
C PHE A 6 -4.78 16.24 0.27
N ALA A 7 -4.62 15.06 0.84
CA ALA A 7 -4.16 14.91 2.21
C ALA A 7 -2.63 14.89 2.24
N PHE A 8 -2.01 15.88 2.87
CA PHE A 8 -0.56 16.05 2.86
C PHE A 8 0.21 15.05 3.73
N GLY A 9 -0.39 14.24 4.56
CA GLY A 9 0.27 13.19 5.34
C GLY A 9 1.16 12.26 4.48
N ASP A 10 0.87 10.99 4.45
CA ASP A 10 1.64 10.00 3.67
C ASP A 10 1.72 10.31 2.18
N ARG A 11 0.64 10.89 1.60
CA ARG A 11 0.65 11.29 0.18
C ARG A 11 1.60 12.46 -0.08
N GLY A 12 1.67 13.41 0.85
CA GLY A 12 2.64 14.49 0.79
C GLY A 12 4.07 13.99 0.89
N SER A 13 4.34 13.05 1.79
CA SER A 13 5.65 12.40 1.91
C SER A 13 6.05 11.71 0.60
N TRP A 14 5.09 11.15 -0.13
CA TRP A 14 5.36 10.58 -1.44
C TRP A 14 5.79 11.62 -2.49
N LEU A 15 5.20 12.80 -2.48
CA LEU A 15 5.66 13.91 -3.33
C LEU A 15 7.08 14.33 -2.96
N VAL A 16 7.43 14.33 -1.67
CA VAL A 16 8.80 14.59 -1.21
C VAL A 16 9.79 13.54 -1.74
N VAL A 17 9.43 12.26 -1.70
CA VAL A 17 10.24 11.18 -2.30
C VAL A 17 10.53 11.46 -3.78
N GLN A 18 9.51 11.82 -4.54
CA GLN A 18 9.66 12.13 -5.96
C GLN A 18 10.50 13.40 -6.19
N TYR A 19 10.30 14.41 -5.36
CA TYR A 19 11.13 15.63 -5.40
C TYR A 19 12.61 15.32 -5.17
N LEU A 20 12.93 14.59 -4.09
CA LEU A 20 14.30 14.26 -3.73
C LEU A 20 14.99 13.43 -4.81
N THR A 21 14.30 12.41 -5.34
CA THR A 21 14.86 11.57 -6.41
C THR A 21 15.03 12.35 -7.72
N ALA A 22 14.12 13.28 -8.05
CA ALA A 22 14.27 14.17 -9.21
C ALA A 22 15.47 15.11 -9.09
N HIS A 23 15.91 15.39 -7.86
CA HIS A 23 17.12 16.20 -7.58
C HIS A 23 18.37 15.36 -7.32
N GLY A 24 18.37 14.10 -7.71
CA GLY A 24 19.54 13.22 -7.66
C GLY A 24 19.81 12.56 -6.31
N CYS A 25 18.91 12.74 -5.32
CA CYS A 25 19.03 12.04 -4.04
C CYS A 25 18.67 10.56 -4.20
N ARG A 26 19.46 9.69 -3.59
CA ARG A 26 19.29 8.24 -3.70
C ARG A 26 18.49 7.69 -2.52
N PRO A 27 17.39 6.95 -2.78
CA PRO A 27 16.65 6.26 -1.73
C PRO A 27 17.57 5.38 -0.88
N THR A 28 17.32 5.27 0.41
CA THR A 28 18.03 4.46 1.40
C THR A 28 19.50 4.86 1.64
N ILE A 29 20.05 5.81 0.90
CA ILE A 29 21.40 6.35 1.09
C ILE A 29 21.32 7.80 1.55
N ASP A 30 20.69 8.66 0.76
CA ASP A 30 20.62 10.09 1.00
C ASP A 30 19.35 10.46 1.80
N PHE A 31 18.31 9.62 1.73
CA PHE A 31 17.09 9.70 2.55
C PHE A 31 16.48 8.31 2.80
N GLY A 32 15.75 8.16 3.90
CA GLY A 32 15.09 6.92 4.26
C GLY A 32 13.88 6.63 3.38
N TYR A 33 13.75 5.37 2.93
CA TYR A 33 12.66 4.93 2.08
C TYR A 33 12.34 3.44 2.34
N PRO A 34 11.12 3.11 2.82
CA PRO A 34 10.81 1.76 3.30
C PRO A 34 10.18 0.84 2.24
N TYR A 35 10.03 1.28 1.00
CA TYR A 35 9.33 0.52 -0.05
C TYR A 35 10.28 0.11 -1.17
N GLY A 36 9.76 -0.64 -2.15
CA GLY A 36 10.48 -0.99 -3.37
C GLY A 36 10.70 0.19 -4.31
N LEU A 37 11.68 0.08 -5.19
CA LEU A 37 12.09 1.18 -6.08
C LEU A 37 11.22 1.32 -7.34
N LEU A 38 10.44 0.29 -7.72
CA LEU A 38 9.59 0.33 -8.90
C LEU A 38 8.56 1.47 -8.88
N PRO A 39 7.87 1.77 -7.76
CA PRO A 39 6.95 2.90 -7.69
C PRO A 39 7.64 4.27 -7.87
N ILE A 40 8.90 4.40 -7.45
CA ILE A 40 9.69 5.63 -7.69
C ILE A 40 9.94 5.78 -9.20
N LEU A 41 10.37 4.72 -9.87
CA LEU A 41 10.61 4.73 -11.32
C LEU A 41 9.34 5.06 -12.10
N ILE A 42 8.20 4.43 -11.76
CA ILE A 42 6.90 4.73 -12.36
C ILE A 42 6.50 6.19 -12.09
N GLY A 43 6.67 6.64 -10.84
CA GLY A 43 6.40 8.01 -10.45
C GLY A 43 7.29 9.01 -11.19
N HIS A 44 8.56 8.70 -11.38
CA HIS A 44 9.49 9.55 -12.16
C HIS A 44 9.00 9.75 -13.60
N ALA A 45 8.61 8.65 -14.27
CA ALA A 45 8.03 8.75 -15.61
C ALA A 45 6.72 9.54 -15.62
N TRP A 46 5.83 9.28 -14.66
CA TRP A 46 4.54 9.93 -14.55
C TRP A 46 4.65 11.44 -14.26
N PHE A 47 5.38 11.80 -13.21
CA PHE A 47 5.54 13.20 -12.81
C PHE A 47 6.46 13.99 -13.75
N GLY A 48 7.36 13.31 -14.45
CA GLY A 48 8.14 13.93 -15.52
C GLY A 48 7.28 14.36 -16.70
N LEU A 49 6.17 13.66 -16.99
CA LEU A 49 5.24 13.99 -18.07
C LEU A 49 4.17 15.01 -17.66
N ILE A 50 3.64 14.91 -16.43
CA ILE A 50 2.45 15.68 -16.00
C ILE A 50 2.82 16.81 -15.02
N GLY A 51 4.01 16.76 -14.43
CA GLY A 51 4.47 17.65 -13.38
C GLY A 51 4.25 17.07 -11.97
N LEU A 52 5.11 17.49 -11.05
CA LEU A 52 5.07 17.05 -9.65
C LEU A 52 4.04 17.88 -8.87
N THR A 53 2.79 17.47 -8.96
CA THR A 53 1.66 18.14 -8.31
C THR A 53 0.74 17.14 -7.60
N PRO A 54 -0.03 17.57 -6.58
CA PRO A 54 -1.06 16.74 -5.96
C PRO A 54 -2.12 16.25 -6.96
N ILE A 55 -2.45 17.05 -7.97
CA ILE A 55 -3.40 16.67 -9.03
C ILE A 55 -2.82 15.50 -9.84
N ALA A 56 -1.55 15.58 -10.23
CA ALA A 56 -0.86 14.50 -10.94
C ALA A 56 -0.81 13.23 -10.10
N PHE A 57 -0.62 13.34 -8.78
CA PHE A 57 -0.71 12.20 -7.86
C PHE A 57 -2.11 11.57 -7.89
N ASN A 58 -3.15 12.36 -7.76
CA ASN A 58 -4.54 11.87 -7.79
C ASN A 58 -4.91 11.24 -9.14
N LEU A 59 -4.35 11.75 -10.24
CA LEU A 59 -4.48 11.13 -11.58
C LEU A 59 -3.78 9.76 -11.62
N ALA A 60 -2.59 9.63 -11.02
CA ALA A 60 -1.92 8.33 -10.89
C ALA A 60 -2.75 7.34 -10.09
N MET A 61 -3.34 7.78 -8.97
CA MET A 61 -4.25 6.96 -8.17
C MET A 61 -5.45 6.50 -9.00
N THR A 62 -6.02 7.39 -9.83
CA THR A 62 -7.16 7.07 -10.71
C THR A 62 -6.75 6.05 -11.79
N ALA A 63 -5.61 6.25 -12.44
CA ALA A 63 -5.08 5.30 -13.43
C ALA A 63 -4.84 3.91 -12.81
N GLY A 64 -4.29 3.86 -11.59
CA GLY A 64 -4.16 2.63 -10.83
C GLY A 64 -5.51 1.97 -10.52
N GLY A 65 -6.55 2.76 -10.20
CA GLY A 65 -7.91 2.27 -10.03
C GLY A 65 -8.47 1.57 -11.27
N LEU A 66 -8.20 2.11 -12.47
CA LEU A 66 -8.58 1.47 -13.73
C LEU A 66 -7.83 0.16 -13.96
N ALA A 67 -6.54 0.12 -13.61
CA ALA A 67 -5.74 -1.12 -13.71
C ALA A 67 -6.23 -2.19 -12.71
N LEU A 68 -6.63 -1.80 -11.49
CA LEU A 68 -7.30 -2.69 -10.54
C LEU A 68 -8.60 -3.25 -11.12
N ALA A 69 -9.44 -2.40 -11.73
CA ALA A 69 -10.68 -2.81 -12.38
C ALA A 69 -10.45 -3.85 -13.48
N TRP A 70 -9.36 -3.68 -14.26
CA TRP A 70 -8.96 -4.65 -15.28
C TRP A 70 -8.62 -6.03 -14.68
N GLY A 71 -7.79 -6.07 -13.63
CA GLY A 71 -7.46 -7.32 -12.93
C GLY A 71 -8.70 -8.01 -12.36
N LEU A 72 -9.60 -7.25 -11.76
CA LEU A 72 -10.86 -7.74 -11.22
C LEU A 72 -11.82 -8.24 -12.32
N ALA A 73 -11.86 -7.59 -13.48
CA ALA A 73 -12.67 -8.04 -14.61
C ALA A 73 -12.21 -9.42 -15.10
N ARG A 74 -10.88 -9.64 -15.23
CA ARG A 74 -10.33 -10.94 -15.58
C ARG A 74 -10.67 -12.01 -14.54
N PHE A 75 -10.48 -11.68 -13.28
CA PHE A 75 -10.79 -12.57 -12.16
C PHE A 75 -12.28 -12.95 -12.11
N THR A 76 -13.17 -11.97 -12.08
CA THR A 76 -14.62 -12.22 -11.93
C THR A 76 -15.21 -12.97 -13.10
N SER A 77 -14.68 -12.74 -14.32
CA SER A 77 -15.04 -13.50 -15.52
C SER A 77 -14.65 -14.98 -15.37
N ALA A 78 -13.41 -15.28 -14.93
CA ALA A 78 -12.96 -16.65 -14.70
C ALA A 78 -13.75 -17.35 -13.59
N MET A 79 -14.15 -16.62 -12.56
CA MET A 79 -14.96 -17.16 -11.46
C MET A 79 -16.42 -17.37 -11.86
N ARG A 80 -16.85 -16.94 -13.05
CA ARG A 80 -18.22 -17.07 -13.54
C ARG A 80 -19.26 -16.51 -12.57
N LEU A 81 -18.95 -15.37 -11.94
CA LEU A 81 -19.88 -14.69 -11.05
C LEU A 81 -21.06 -14.12 -11.84
N SER A 82 -22.19 -13.84 -11.16
CA SER A 82 -23.31 -13.16 -11.78
C SER A 82 -22.91 -11.80 -12.32
N ARG A 83 -23.52 -11.31 -13.39
CA ARG A 83 -23.20 -10.01 -14.01
C ARG A 83 -23.26 -8.85 -13.01
N ALA A 84 -24.27 -8.88 -12.11
CA ALA A 84 -24.39 -7.86 -11.07
C ALA A 84 -23.21 -7.88 -10.09
N ALA A 85 -22.77 -9.07 -9.65
CA ALA A 85 -21.61 -9.23 -8.80
C ALA A 85 -20.30 -8.78 -9.51
N GLN A 86 -20.16 -9.12 -10.79
CA GLN A 86 -19.02 -8.67 -11.60
C GLN A 86 -18.95 -7.14 -11.66
N ILE A 87 -20.05 -6.48 -12.06
CA ILE A 87 -20.13 -5.03 -12.18
C ILE A 87 -19.80 -4.38 -10.83
N LEU A 88 -20.42 -4.86 -9.75
CA LEU A 88 -20.19 -4.31 -8.43
C LEU A 88 -18.70 -4.43 -8.02
N MET A 89 -18.10 -5.60 -8.19
CA MET A 89 -16.68 -5.80 -7.82
C MET A 89 -15.74 -4.98 -8.70
N ILE A 90 -16.01 -4.88 -10.01
CA ILE A 90 -15.13 -4.14 -10.94
C ILE A 90 -15.20 -2.62 -10.71
N VAL A 91 -16.34 -2.10 -10.27
CA VAL A 91 -16.53 -0.66 -10.05
C VAL A 91 -16.24 -0.27 -8.61
N ALA A 92 -16.85 -0.96 -7.66
CA ALA A 92 -16.85 -0.57 -6.26
C ALA A 92 -15.53 -0.89 -5.54
N LEU A 93 -14.94 -2.06 -5.79
CA LEU A 93 -13.73 -2.47 -5.09
C LEU A 93 -12.50 -1.62 -5.45
N PRO A 94 -12.23 -1.24 -6.72
CA PRO A 94 -11.14 -0.32 -7.04
C PRO A 94 -11.30 1.05 -6.36
N ILE A 95 -12.52 1.58 -6.27
CA ILE A 95 -12.78 2.85 -5.58
C ILE A 95 -12.47 2.71 -4.08
N ALA A 96 -12.91 1.62 -3.45
CA ALA A 96 -12.63 1.36 -2.05
C ALA A 96 -11.12 1.21 -1.78
N ILE A 97 -10.40 0.49 -2.64
CA ILE A 97 -8.96 0.28 -2.50
C ILE A 97 -8.20 1.58 -2.68
N GLN A 98 -8.36 2.25 -3.83
CA GLN A 98 -7.54 3.44 -4.16
C GLN A 98 -7.75 4.59 -3.17
N SER A 99 -8.97 4.79 -2.68
CA SER A 99 -9.27 5.88 -1.74
C SER A 99 -8.62 5.67 -0.36
N SER A 100 -8.36 4.41 -0.01
CA SER A 100 -7.75 4.02 1.26
C SER A 100 -6.24 3.97 1.22
N LEU A 101 -5.62 3.90 0.03
CA LEU A 101 -4.18 3.72 -0.08
C LEU A 101 -3.40 5.02 0.17
N PRO A 102 -2.37 4.97 1.02
CA PRO A 102 -1.62 6.16 1.41
C PRO A 102 -0.56 6.57 0.38
N SER A 103 -0.09 5.65 -0.48
CA SER A 103 1.04 5.90 -1.37
C SER A 103 0.95 5.14 -2.69
N LEU A 104 1.73 5.60 -3.68
CA LEU A 104 1.87 4.90 -4.96
C LEU A 104 2.53 3.52 -4.82
N ALA A 105 3.32 3.27 -3.76
CA ALA A 105 3.89 1.95 -3.51
C ALA A 105 2.80 0.92 -3.18
N HIS A 106 1.86 1.27 -2.32
CA HIS A 106 0.71 0.43 -2.01
C HIS A 106 -0.20 0.22 -3.22
N LEU A 107 -0.42 1.28 -4.01
CA LEU A 107 -1.22 1.19 -5.22
C LEU A 107 -0.57 0.25 -6.25
N THR A 108 0.74 0.41 -6.48
CA THR A 108 1.47 -0.42 -7.44
C THR A 108 1.45 -1.90 -7.02
N GLU A 109 1.66 -2.19 -5.72
CA GLU A 109 1.53 -3.55 -5.19
C GLU A 109 0.11 -4.10 -5.42
N ALA A 110 -0.93 -3.35 -5.04
CA ALA A 110 -2.31 -3.78 -5.19
C ALA A 110 -2.70 -4.04 -6.66
N VAL A 111 -2.30 -3.16 -7.56
CA VAL A 111 -2.52 -3.32 -9.01
C VAL A 111 -1.87 -4.59 -9.52
N LEU A 112 -0.58 -4.76 -9.25
CA LEU A 112 0.18 -5.92 -9.74
C LEU A 112 -0.33 -7.23 -9.16
N LEU A 113 -0.71 -7.27 -7.88
CA LEU A 113 -1.29 -8.46 -7.25
C LEU A 113 -2.70 -8.76 -7.76
N CYS A 114 -3.56 -7.75 -7.95
CA CYS A 114 -4.87 -7.97 -8.55
C CYS A 114 -4.78 -8.50 -9.98
N LEU A 115 -3.84 -7.96 -10.77
CA LEU A 115 -3.56 -8.48 -12.11
C LEU A 115 -3.00 -9.91 -12.05
N ALA A 116 -2.09 -10.20 -11.11
CA ALA A 116 -1.52 -11.53 -10.92
C ALA A 116 -2.59 -12.57 -10.56
N ILE A 117 -3.47 -12.24 -9.61
CA ILE A 117 -4.60 -13.12 -9.25
C ILE A 117 -5.56 -13.27 -10.44
N GLY A 118 -5.79 -12.19 -11.20
CA GLY A 118 -6.57 -12.23 -12.44
C GLY A 118 -5.99 -13.19 -13.48
N GLU A 119 -4.67 -13.11 -13.77
CA GLU A 119 -3.98 -14.04 -14.66
C GLU A 119 -3.97 -15.47 -14.13
N HIS A 120 -3.74 -15.65 -12.83
CA HIS A 120 -3.81 -16.96 -12.19
C HIS A 120 -5.21 -17.58 -12.37
N SER A 121 -6.25 -16.77 -12.23
CA SER A 121 -7.63 -17.23 -12.40
C SER A 121 -7.96 -17.72 -13.81
N GLN A 122 -7.23 -17.22 -14.81
CA GLN A 122 -7.31 -17.67 -16.21
C GLN A 122 -6.40 -18.88 -16.49
N GLY A 123 -5.69 -19.40 -15.51
CA GLY A 123 -4.71 -20.49 -15.65
C GLY A 123 -3.33 -20.05 -16.11
N ASN A 124 -3.08 -18.75 -16.29
CA ASN A 124 -1.81 -18.18 -16.76
C ASN A 124 -0.81 -18.00 -15.63
N ARG A 125 -0.36 -19.10 -15.00
CA ARG A 125 0.54 -19.06 -13.83
C ARG A 125 1.86 -18.36 -14.09
N GLY A 126 2.43 -18.50 -15.30
CA GLY A 126 3.67 -17.82 -15.68
C GLY A 126 3.52 -16.29 -15.68
N ALA A 127 2.44 -15.77 -16.26
CA ALA A 127 2.12 -14.34 -16.24
C ALA A 127 1.81 -13.86 -14.81
N ALA A 128 1.07 -14.65 -14.04
CA ALA A 128 0.78 -14.36 -12.63
C ALA A 128 2.07 -14.23 -11.80
N LEU A 129 3.02 -15.17 -11.99
CA LEU A 129 4.30 -15.13 -11.29
C LEU A 129 5.16 -13.94 -11.75
N ALA A 130 5.15 -13.58 -13.04
CA ALA A 130 5.87 -12.42 -13.55
C ALA A 130 5.35 -11.10 -12.96
N LEU A 131 4.02 -10.93 -12.87
CA LEU A 131 3.39 -9.78 -12.23
C LEU A 131 3.68 -9.73 -10.73
N THR A 132 3.66 -10.88 -10.07
CA THR A 132 4.02 -11.00 -8.65
C THR A 132 5.48 -10.65 -8.41
N THR A 133 6.38 -11.09 -9.31
CA THR A 133 7.80 -10.71 -9.28
C THR A 133 7.96 -9.20 -9.39
N ALA A 134 7.25 -8.55 -10.32
CA ALA A 134 7.25 -7.08 -10.41
C ALA A 134 6.71 -6.43 -9.13
N ALA A 135 5.68 -7.01 -8.49
CA ALA A 135 5.14 -6.51 -7.23
C ALA A 135 6.15 -6.56 -6.07
N CYS A 136 7.09 -7.51 -6.06
CA CYS A 136 8.18 -7.56 -5.08
C CYS A 136 9.07 -6.31 -5.14
N PHE A 137 9.23 -5.69 -6.31
CA PHE A 137 9.97 -4.44 -6.49
C PHE A 137 9.14 -3.19 -6.17
N ALA A 138 7.83 -3.34 -5.96
CA ALA A 138 6.97 -2.25 -5.50
C ALA A 138 6.87 -2.19 -3.98
N LYS A 139 6.61 -3.34 -3.36
CA LYS A 139 6.52 -3.48 -1.92
C LYS A 139 6.74 -4.95 -1.54
N ALA A 140 7.79 -5.18 -0.79
CA ALA A 140 8.23 -6.51 -0.37
C ALA A 140 7.35 -7.06 0.76
N ALA A 141 6.06 -7.26 0.51
CA ALA A 141 5.12 -7.68 1.53
C ALA A 141 4.31 -8.91 1.07
N LEU A 142 3.07 -8.72 0.63
CA LEU A 142 2.21 -9.81 0.15
C LEU A 142 2.79 -10.50 -1.08
N ALA A 143 3.50 -9.76 -1.92
CA ALA A 143 4.05 -10.25 -3.16
C ALA A 143 5.02 -11.42 -2.95
N TYR A 144 5.87 -11.38 -1.93
CA TYR A 144 6.80 -12.51 -1.65
C TYR A 144 6.05 -13.77 -1.28
N LEU A 145 5.06 -13.67 -0.41
CA LEU A 145 4.30 -14.84 0.03
C LEU A 145 3.47 -15.41 -1.12
N TYR A 146 2.80 -14.54 -1.90
CA TYR A 146 2.03 -14.99 -3.05
C TYR A 146 2.93 -15.64 -4.13
N GLY A 147 4.07 -15.02 -4.43
CA GLY A 147 5.06 -15.57 -5.35
C GLY A 147 5.61 -16.93 -4.89
N PHE A 148 5.93 -17.06 -3.61
CA PHE A 148 6.36 -18.33 -3.03
C PHE A 148 5.28 -19.42 -3.20
N LEU A 149 4.02 -19.12 -2.88
CA LEU A 149 2.92 -20.05 -3.05
C LEU A 149 2.72 -20.46 -4.52
N LEU A 150 2.80 -19.50 -5.45
CA LEU A 150 2.72 -19.80 -6.88
C LEU A 150 3.85 -20.71 -7.34
N VAL A 151 5.08 -20.49 -6.90
CA VAL A 151 6.23 -21.37 -7.23
C VAL A 151 5.98 -22.78 -6.70
N VAL A 152 5.54 -22.92 -5.45
CA VAL A 152 5.21 -24.21 -4.85
C VAL A 152 4.14 -24.94 -5.66
N LEU A 153 3.07 -24.24 -6.07
CA LEU A 153 2.00 -24.81 -6.87
C LEU A 153 2.49 -25.24 -8.28
N ILE A 154 3.32 -24.43 -8.91
CA ILE A 154 3.93 -24.75 -10.23
C ILE A 154 4.82 -25.98 -10.13
N VAL A 155 5.69 -26.03 -9.11
CA VAL A 155 6.60 -27.17 -8.90
C VAL A 155 5.80 -28.45 -8.62
N ALA A 156 4.79 -28.39 -7.74
CA ALA A 156 3.95 -29.54 -7.42
C ALA A 156 3.20 -30.06 -8.67
N ASP A 157 2.72 -29.16 -9.53
CA ASP A 157 2.02 -29.53 -10.76
C ASP A 157 2.98 -30.18 -11.78
N CYS A 158 4.18 -29.62 -11.97
CA CYS A 158 5.21 -30.19 -12.84
C CYS A 158 5.66 -31.58 -12.38
N TRP A 159 5.75 -31.78 -11.06
CA TRP A 159 6.06 -33.09 -10.47
C TRP A 159 4.92 -34.10 -10.72
N ALA A 160 3.68 -33.72 -10.42
CA ALA A 160 2.52 -34.59 -10.64
C ALA A 160 2.30 -34.96 -12.10
N TYR A 161 2.58 -34.04 -13.02
CA TYR A 161 2.47 -34.30 -14.48
C TYR A 161 3.57 -35.24 -14.96
N GLY A 162 4.82 -35.00 -14.57
CA GLY A 162 5.94 -35.86 -14.95
C GLY A 162 5.76 -37.31 -14.45
N SER A 163 5.21 -37.49 -13.26
CA SER A 163 4.92 -38.81 -12.70
C SER A 163 3.85 -39.57 -13.48
N ARG A 164 2.89 -38.89 -14.08
CA ARG A 164 1.82 -39.52 -14.91
C ARG A 164 2.32 -39.90 -16.29
N ALA A 165 3.20 -39.13 -16.89
CA ALA A 165 3.73 -39.34 -18.23
C ALA A 165 4.61 -40.60 -18.35
N VAL A 166 5.18 -41.03 -17.23
CA VAL A 166 6.16 -42.14 -17.20
C VAL A 166 5.48 -43.51 -16.92
N GLY A 167 4.20 -43.55 -16.55
CA GLY A 167 3.45 -44.81 -16.29
C GLY A 167 3.77 -45.43 -14.92
N ALA A 168 2.91 -46.36 -14.49
CA ALA A 168 3.05 -47.08 -13.22
C ALA A 168 4.25 -48.03 -13.26
N GLY A 169 5.39 -47.61 -12.78
CA GLY A 169 6.60 -48.45 -12.70
C GLY A 169 7.92 -47.71 -12.89
N ALA A 170 7.88 -46.45 -13.35
CA ALA A 170 9.09 -45.66 -13.52
C ALA A 170 9.18 -44.57 -12.44
N SER A 171 10.41 -44.21 -12.07
CA SER A 171 10.67 -43.14 -11.08
C SER A 171 10.00 -41.84 -11.51
N SER A 172 9.29 -41.18 -10.61
CA SER A 172 8.65 -39.89 -10.88
C SER A 172 9.70 -38.88 -11.36
N ARG A 173 9.51 -38.33 -12.55
CA ARG A 173 10.41 -37.31 -13.12
C ARG A 173 9.70 -35.96 -13.18
N MET A 174 10.44 -34.91 -12.82
CA MET A 174 10.00 -33.53 -12.98
C MET A 174 9.86 -33.19 -14.47
N ASP A 175 8.75 -32.57 -14.86
CA ASP A 175 8.64 -31.96 -16.22
C ASP A 175 9.38 -30.63 -16.23
N TRP A 176 10.67 -30.67 -16.55
CA TRP A 176 11.55 -29.50 -16.61
C TRP A 176 11.16 -28.52 -17.71
N THR A 177 10.59 -28.98 -18.78
CA THR A 177 10.17 -28.11 -19.91
C THR A 177 9.02 -27.22 -19.45
N ARG A 178 8.01 -27.81 -18.85
CA ARG A 178 6.85 -27.10 -18.29
C ARG A 178 7.27 -26.14 -17.16
N LEU A 179 8.14 -26.60 -16.27
CA LEU A 179 8.68 -25.76 -15.19
C LEU A 179 9.39 -24.53 -15.75
N ARG A 180 10.29 -24.72 -16.71
CA ARG A 180 11.02 -23.64 -17.38
C ARG A 180 10.07 -22.64 -18.03
N HIS A 181 9.06 -23.08 -18.79
CA HIS A 181 8.08 -22.21 -19.41
C HIS A 181 7.28 -21.39 -18.39
N SER A 182 6.95 -21.97 -17.24
CA SER A 182 6.21 -21.28 -16.19
C SER A 182 7.06 -20.28 -15.43
N LEU A 183 8.35 -20.54 -15.20
CA LEU A 183 9.24 -19.67 -14.41
C LEU A 183 9.94 -18.59 -15.28
N MET A 184 10.13 -18.84 -16.56
CA MET A 184 10.90 -17.97 -17.46
C MET A 184 10.36 -16.52 -17.51
N PRO A 185 9.03 -16.25 -17.61
CA PRO A 185 8.52 -14.89 -17.63
C PRO A 185 8.89 -14.10 -16.35
N ALA A 186 8.80 -14.75 -15.19
CA ALA A 186 9.17 -14.13 -13.92
C ALA A 186 10.69 -13.87 -13.84
N ALA A 187 11.51 -14.81 -14.29
CA ALA A 187 12.96 -14.64 -14.33
C ALA A 187 13.37 -13.48 -15.26
N VAL A 188 12.76 -13.38 -16.43
CA VAL A 188 13.01 -12.26 -17.37
C VAL A 188 12.63 -10.92 -16.75
N ILE A 189 11.42 -10.81 -16.19
CA ILE A 189 10.96 -9.57 -15.52
C ILE A 189 11.86 -9.24 -14.33
N GLY A 190 12.20 -10.22 -13.49
CA GLY A 190 13.09 -10.01 -12.35
C GLY A 190 14.46 -9.48 -12.76
N LEU A 191 15.11 -10.12 -13.72
CA LEU A 191 16.42 -9.70 -14.24
C LEU A 191 16.35 -8.32 -14.89
N LEU A 192 15.31 -8.03 -15.66
CA LEU A 192 15.12 -6.74 -16.28
C LEU A 192 14.96 -5.63 -15.22
N LEU A 193 14.13 -5.85 -14.19
CA LEU A 193 13.94 -4.89 -13.12
C LEU A 193 15.21 -4.71 -12.26
N ILE A 194 15.96 -5.78 -12.00
CA ILE A 194 17.27 -5.69 -11.33
C ILE A 194 18.22 -4.81 -12.15
N ALA A 195 18.30 -5.03 -13.46
CA ALA A 195 19.16 -4.25 -14.34
C ALA A 195 18.74 -2.77 -14.39
N ILE A 196 17.46 -2.48 -14.59
CA ILE A 196 16.93 -1.12 -14.68
C ILE A 196 17.07 -0.38 -13.35
N LEU A 197 16.57 -0.97 -12.25
CA LEU A 197 16.57 -0.32 -10.95
C LEU A 197 17.97 -0.23 -10.35
N GLY A 198 18.81 -1.26 -10.60
CA GLY A 198 20.21 -1.25 -10.18
C GLY A 198 21.03 -0.20 -10.92
N SER A 199 20.78 0.03 -12.21
CA SER A 199 21.43 1.10 -12.98
C SER A 199 20.92 2.50 -12.59
N ALA A 200 19.61 2.63 -12.30
CA ALA A 200 19.02 3.92 -11.97
C ALA A 200 19.35 4.40 -10.54
N TYR A 201 19.35 3.49 -9.57
CA TYR A 201 19.44 3.84 -8.15
C TYR A 201 20.67 3.27 -7.44
N GLY A 202 21.33 2.30 -8.04
CA GLY A 202 22.47 1.58 -7.48
C GLY A 202 22.10 0.26 -6.79
N VAL A 203 23.12 -0.57 -6.58
CA VAL A 203 22.92 -1.93 -6.02
C VAL A 203 22.47 -1.88 -4.55
N ARG A 204 23.04 -0.99 -3.75
CA ARG A 204 22.71 -0.90 -2.32
C ARG A 204 21.23 -0.52 -2.09
N PRO A 205 20.68 0.56 -2.70
CA PRO A 205 19.25 0.86 -2.59
C PRO A 205 18.35 -0.28 -3.06
N LEU A 206 18.73 -0.95 -4.14
CA LEU A 206 17.99 -2.10 -4.65
C LEU A 206 17.94 -3.25 -3.64
N THR A 207 19.09 -3.61 -3.07
CA THR A 207 19.18 -4.70 -2.09
C THR A 207 18.38 -4.39 -0.82
N GLU A 208 18.52 -3.18 -0.28
CA GLU A 208 17.79 -2.75 0.93
C GLU A 208 16.27 -2.63 0.69
N SER A 209 15.85 -2.28 -0.53
CA SER A 209 14.43 -2.23 -0.89
C SER A 209 13.79 -3.61 -1.05
N LEU A 210 14.57 -4.59 -1.48
CA LEU A 210 14.11 -5.99 -1.61
C LEU A 210 14.19 -6.76 -0.28
N LEU A 211 15.15 -6.43 0.58
CA LEU A 211 15.38 -7.05 1.88
C LEU A 211 15.34 -6.00 2.98
N PRO A 212 14.17 -5.50 3.36
CA PRO A 212 14.03 -4.38 4.30
C PRO A 212 14.28 -4.82 5.76
N LEU A 213 15.44 -5.42 6.05
CA LEU A 213 15.77 -5.96 7.37
C LEU A 213 15.79 -4.88 8.46
N ASN A 214 16.33 -3.70 8.14
CA ASN A 214 16.35 -2.57 9.07
C ASN A 214 14.92 -2.04 9.34
N GLY A 215 14.09 -1.95 8.31
CA GLY A 215 12.69 -1.59 8.45
C GLY A 215 11.91 -2.58 9.31
N MET A 216 12.18 -3.88 9.19
CA MET A 216 11.52 -4.91 10.00
C MET A 216 11.84 -4.77 11.49
N GLN A 217 13.07 -4.44 11.88
CA GLN A 217 13.43 -4.21 13.29
C GLN A 217 12.67 -3.03 13.88
N ILE A 218 12.53 -1.96 13.11
CA ILE A 218 11.87 -0.75 13.55
C ILE A 218 10.35 -0.94 13.65
N TYR A 219 9.74 -1.65 12.70
CA TYR A 219 8.33 -2.05 12.82
C TYR A 219 8.07 -2.95 14.02
N ALA A 220 9.03 -3.81 14.40
CA ALA A 220 8.93 -4.61 15.61
C ALA A 220 8.95 -3.74 16.87
N THR A 221 9.78 -2.70 16.93
CA THR A 221 9.81 -1.74 18.08
C THR A 221 8.56 -0.89 18.15
N LEU A 222 7.92 -0.59 17.01
CA LEU A 222 6.66 0.14 16.92
C LEU A 222 5.43 -0.73 17.24
N HIS A 223 5.64 -1.96 17.67
CA HIS A 223 4.57 -2.93 17.91
C HIS A 223 3.74 -3.27 16.64
N PHE A 224 4.30 -3.09 15.45
CA PHE A 224 3.81 -3.64 14.21
C PHE A 224 4.69 -4.80 13.79
N GLY A 225 4.09 -5.92 13.37
CA GLY A 225 4.83 -6.99 12.76
C GLY A 225 4.74 -8.35 13.46
N PHE A 226 5.50 -9.28 12.93
CA PHE A 226 5.42 -10.71 13.25
C PHE A 226 5.67 -11.03 14.74
N PHE A 227 6.48 -10.21 15.40
CA PHE A 227 6.89 -10.42 16.80
C PHE A 227 5.94 -9.79 17.82
N THR A 228 4.93 -9.06 17.37
CA THR A 228 3.97 -8.43 18.28
C THR A 228 3.00 -9.47 18.82
N PRO A 229 2.76 -9.56 20.14
CA PRO A 229 1.74 -10.45 20.69
C PRO A 229 0.38 -10.18 20.04
N TRP A 230 -0.32 -11.25 19.68
CA TRP A 230 -1.61 -11.20 18.99
C TRP A 230 -2.64 -10.31 19.72
N SER A 231 -2.62 -10.33 21.05
CA SER A 231 -3.43 -9.48 21.90
C SER A 231 -3.19 -7.99 21.64
N ARG A 232 -1.94 -7.56 21.41
CA ARG A 232 -1.62 -6.15 21.11
C ARG A 232 -1.98 -5.77 19.69
N THR A 233 -1.76 -6.64 18.70
CA THR A 233 -2.10 -6.38 17.29
C THR A 233 -3.61 -6.28 17.08
N PHE A 234 -4.40 -7.05 17.85
CA PHE A 234 -5.86 -7.06 17.75
C PHE A 234 -6.53 -5.94 18.56
N TRP A 235 -5.94 -5.52 19.67
CA TRP A 235 -6.59 -4.69 20.67
C TRP A 235 -5.88 -3.36 20.91
N ASP A 236 -4.83 -3.04 20.15
CA ASP A 236 -4.13 -1.78 20.32
C ASP A 236 -4.92 -0.63 19.67
N PRO A 237 -5.44 0.34 20.45
CA PRO A 237 -6.33 1.39 19.97
C PRO A 237 -5.61 2.55 19.24
N ARG A 238 -4.37 2.39 18.82
CA ARG A 238 -3.61 3.50 18.22
C ARG A 238 -4.20 3.95 16.90
N GLY A 239 -4.87 5.08 16.91
CA GLY A 239 -5.12 5.93 15.75
C GLY A 239 -6.41 5.73 14.98
N VAL A 240 -7.25 4.73 15.30
CA VAL A 240 -8.61 4.63 14.76
C VAL A 240 -9.55 4.42 15.94
N SER A 241 -10.76 4.93 15.89
CA SER A 241 -11.77 4.54 16.84
C SER A 241 -12.15 3.07 16.58
N ILE A 242 -11.27 2.18 16.99
CA ILE A 242 -11.35 0.74 16.82
C ILE A 242 -12.66 0.21 17.42
N GLY A 243 -13.15 0.84 18.47
CA GLY A 243 -14.43 0.50 19.07
C GLY A 243 -15.59 0.59 18.07
N SER A 244 -15.68 1.66 17.29
CA SER A 244 -16.73 1.81 16.29
C SER A 244 -16.54 0.87 15.09
N TYR A 245 -15.28 0.64 14.67
CA TYR A 245 -14.96 -0.27 13.60
C TYR A 245 -15.27 -1.74 13.97
N PHE A 246 -14.83 -2.19 15.15
CA PHE A 246 -15.11 -3.55 15.61
C PHE A 246 -16.58 -3.78 15.96
N ALA A 247 -17.28 -2.77 16.43
CA ALA A 247 -18.71 -2.88 16.71
C ALA A 247 -19.54 -3.09 15.42
N THR A 248 -19.10 -2.53 14.30
CA THR A 248 -19.89 -2.51 13.05
C THR A 248 -19.40 -3.52 12.00
N VAL A 249 -18.13 -3.50 11.66
CA VAL A 249 -17.57 -4.26 10.52
C VAL A 249 -16.64 -5.41 10.98
N GLY A 250 -16.01 -5.25 12.14
CA GLY A 250 -14.99 -6.18 12.63
C GLY A 250 -15.48 -7.63 12.77
N PRO A 251 -16.64 -7.90 13.41
CA PRO A 251 -17.15 -9.27 13.56
C PRO A 251 -17.43 -9.95 12.22
N PHE A 252 -18.01 -9.20 11.27
CA PHE A 252 -18.31 -9.72 9.94
C PHE A 252 -17.04 -10.01 9.13
N TRP A 253 -16.07 -9.10 9.19
CA TRP A 253 -14.78 -9.27 8.55
C TRP A 253 -13.97 -10.42 9.16
N MET A 254 -13.94 -10.54 10.49
CA MET A 254 -13.28 -11.64 11.19
C MET A 254 -13.93 -12.98 10.87
N GLY A 255 -15.27 -13.07 10.94
CA GLY A 255 -16.00 -14.29 10.56
C GLY A 255 -15.73 -14.70 9.13
N SER A 256 -15.68 -13.74 8.20
CA SER A 256 -15.34 -13.98 6.80
C SER A 256 -13.91 -14.48 6.62
N THR A 257 -12.97 -13.97 7.41
CA THR A 257 -11.57 -14.42 7.40
C THR A 257 -11.43 -15.84 7.95
N VAL A 258 -12.10 -16.15 9.06
CA VAL A 258 -12.12 -17.50 9.61
C VAL A 258 -12.72 -18.48 8.60
N TRP A 259 -13.82 -18.09 7.96
CA TRP A 259 -14.44 -18.91 6.92
C TRP A 259 -13.49 -19.15 5.73
N LEU A 260 -12.77 -18.11 5.27
CA LEU A 260 -11.78 -18.25 4.21
C LEU A 260 -10.60 -19.13 4.63
N ALA A 261 -10.19 -19.09 5.91
CA ALA A 261 -9.15 -19.98 6.44
C ALA A 261 -9.57 -21.44 6.38
N VAL A 262 -10.81 -21.76 6.79
CA VAL A 262 -11.38 -23.10 6.69
C VAL A 262 -11.49 -23.56 5.23
N ALA A 263 -11.97 -22.68 4.35
CA ALA A 263 -12.03 -22.94 2.92
C ALA A 263 -10.63 -23.19 2.31
N GLY A 264 -9.60 -22.49 2.80
CA GLY A 264 -8.21 -22.66 2.40
C GLY A 264 -7.66 -24.04 2.80
N ILE A 265 -7.92 -24.48 4.02
CA ILE A 265 -7.54 -25.83 4.48
C ILE A 265 -8.20 -26.90 3.61
N TRP A 266 -9.51 -26.75 3.35
CA TRP A 266 -10.25 -27.65 2.47
C TRP A 266 -9.71 -27.62 1.04
N ALA A 267 -9.42 -26.47 0.49
CA ALA A 267 -8.84 -26.31 -0.86
C ALA A 267 -7.46 -26.99 -0.96
N GLY A 268 -6.61 -26.81 0.05
CA GLY A 268 -5.30 -27.47 0.15
C GLY A 268 -5.43 -29.00 0.18
N TRP A 269 -6.37 -29.52 0.98
CA TRP A 269 -6.68 -30.95 1.01
C TRP A 269 -7.19 -31.47 -0.35
N ARG A 270 -8.09 -30.72 -1.03
CA ARG A 270 -8.56 -31.07 -2.37
C ARG A 270 -7.44 -31.08 -3.41
N LEU A 271 -6.56 -30.10 -3.40
CA LEU A 271 -5.39 -30.07 -4.29
C LEU A 271 -4.46 -31.28 -4.08
N TRP A 272 -4.35 -31.74 -2.84
CA TRP A 272 -3.56 -32.93 -2.50
C TRP A 272 -4.23 -34.26 -2.94
N THR A 273 -5.53 -34.42 -2.71
CA THR A 273 -6.25 -35.68 -2.90
C THR A 273 -6.85 -35.86 -4.29
N SER A 274 -7.21 -34.76 -4.97
CA SER A 274 -7.98 -34.81 -6.23
C SER A 274 -7.08 -34.60 -7.44
N SER A 275 -6.74 -35.69 -8.07
CA SER A 275 -5.95 -35.65 -9.33
C SER A 275 -6.80 -35.46 -10.59
N ARG A 276 -8.13 -35.44 -10.47
CA ARG A 276 -9.09 -35.46 -11.59
C ARG A 276 -9.98 -34.23 -11.70
N ASP A 277 -9.77 -33.21 -10.86
CA ASP A 277 -10.58 -32.00 -10.94
C ASP A 277 -10.36 -31.28 -12.30
N ASP A 278 -11.42 -30.72 -12.83
CA ASP A 278 -11.37 -29.80 -13.97
C ASP A 278 -10.36 -28.68 -13.71
N ALA A 279 -9.63 -28.27 -14.73
CA ALA A 279 -8.58 -27.25 -14.63
C ALA A 279 -9.07 -25.95 -13.96
N LEU A 280 -10.32 -25.54 -14.27
CA LEU A 280 -10.94 -24.36 -13.64
C LEU A 280 -11.19 -24.58 -12.14
N VAL A 281 -11.69 -25.74 -11.76
CA VAL A 281 -11.94 -26.11 -10.35
C VAL A 281 -10.64 -26.12 -9.57
N ARG A 282 -9.58 -26.70 -10.14
CA ARG A 282 -8.26 -26.74 -9.56
C ARG A 282 -7.70 -25.32 -9.36
N THR A 283 -7.76 -24.46 -10.38
CA THR A 283 -7.33 -23.07 -10.29
C THR A 283 -8.06 -22.31 -9.18
N ARG A 284 -9.36 -22.55 -9.00
CA ARG A 284 -10.13 -21.94 -7.90
C ARG A 284 -9.62 -22.42 -6.53
N HIS A 285 -9.33 -23.71 -6.36
CA HIS A 285 -8.73 -24.21 -5.12
C HIS A 285 -7.38 -23.56 -4.82
N GLU A 286 -6.56 -23.35 -5.85
CA GLU A 286 -5.27 -22.67 -5.70
C GLU A 286 -5.44 -21.22 -5.24
N ILE A 287 -6.38 -20.48 -5.82
CA ILE A 287 -6.69 -19.10 -5.42
C ILE A 287 -7.24 -19.04 -4.00
N ILE A 288 -8.16 -19.94 -3.63
CA ILE A 288 -8.71 -20.03 -2.27
C ILE A 288 -7.56 -20.26 -1.29
N LEU A 289 -6.68 -21.21 -1.57
CA LEU A 289 -5.53 -21.53 -0.71
C LEU A 289 -4.60 -20.31 -0.59
N CYS A 290 -4.20 -19.71 -1.71
CA CYS A 290 -3.32 -18.54 -1.71
C CYS A 290 -3.93 -17.37 -0.95
N CYS A 291 -5.17 -16.98 -1.26
CA CYS A 291 -5.84 -15.88 -0.57
C CYS A 291 -6.06 -16.17 0.93
N SER A 292 -6.35 -17.42 1.28
CA SER A 292 -6.47 -17.84 2.68
C SER A 292 -5.16 -17.68 3.45
N VAL A 293 -4.04 -18.14 2.89
CA VAL A 293 -2.71 -18.00 3.50
C VAL A 293 -2.32 -16.53 3.62
N LEU A 294 -2.50 -15.74 2.55
CA LEU A 294 -2.23 -14.31 2.56
C LEU A 294 -3.06 -13.58 3.63
N GLN A 295 -4.37 -13.83 3.66
CA GLN A 295 -5.28 -13.17 4.59
C GLN A 295 -4.99 -13.58 6.04
N THR A 296 -4.79 -14.87 6.30
CA THR A 296 -4.66 -15.38 7.67
C THR A 296 -3.28 -15.12 8.25
N LEU A 297 -2.23 -15.44 7.54
CA LEU A 297 -0.87 -15.35 8.07
C LEU A 297 -0.30 -13.93 7.94
N PHE A 298 -0.46 -13.30 6.79
CA PHE A 298 0.23 -12.06 6.53
C PHE A 298 -0.62 -10.84 6.94
N VAL A 299 -1.84 -10.78 6.43
CA VAL A 299 -2.69 -9.60 6.64
C VAL A 299 -3.14 -9.50 8.10
N LEU A 300 -3.64 -10.60 8.70
CA LEU A 300 -4.03 -10.60 10.10
C LEU A 300 -2.85 -10.45 11.04
N ARG A 301 -1.74 -11.14 10.74
CA ARG A 301 -0.63 -11.22 11.69
C ARG A 301 0.26 -9.98 11.65
N ILE A 302 0.54 -9.44 10.44
CA ILE A 302 1.49 -8.33 10.29
C ILE A 302 0.78 -6.98 10.41
N PHE A 303 -0.32 -6.80 9.69
CA PHE A 303 -0.98 -5.50 9.64
C PHE A 303 -2.08 -5.31 10.68
N GLY A 304 -2.59 -6.41 11.24
CA GLY A 304 -3.76 -6.37 12.12
C GLY A 304 -5.07 -6.04 11.36
N PRO A 305 -6.23 -6.27 12.02
CA PRO A 305 -7.52 -6.18 11.38
C PRO A 305 -7.87 -4.82 10.73
N PRO A 306 -7.66 -3.66 11.39
CA PRO A 306 -8.04 -2.38 10.79
C PRO A 306 -7.24 -2.04 9.54
N LEU A 307 -5.92 -2.23 9.57
CA LEU A 307 -5.05 -1.92 8.43
C LEU A 307 -5.26 -2.91 7.28
N SER A 308 -5.52 -4.17 7.60
CA SER A 308 -5.77 -5.19 6.60
C SER A 308 -7.05 -4.93 5.81
N TRP A 309 -8.12 -4.50 6.48
CA TRP A 309 -9.36 -4.08 5.82
C TRP A 309 -9.15 -2.84 4.94
N THR A 310 -8.35 -1.91 5.40
CA THR A 310 -8.11 -0.65 4.71
C THR A 310 -7.24 -0.85 3.45
N TYR A 311 -6.15 -1.62 3.57
CA TYR A 311 -5.16 -1.71 2.50
C TYR A 311 -5.28 -2.95 1.61
N TYR A 312 -5.84 -4.05 2.16
CA TYR A 312 -5.87 -5.34 1.47
C TYR A 312 -7.26 -6.01 1.40
N PRO A 313 -8.36 -5.26 1.25
CA PRO A 313 -9.71 -5.86 1.21
C PRO A 313 -9.87 -6.81 0.02
N TYR A 314 -9.11 -6.59 -1.05
CA TYR A 314 -9.18 -7.40 -2.26
C TYR A 314 -8.74 -8.85 -2.03
N VAL A 315 -7.79 -9.11 -1.13
CA VAL A 315 -7.34 -10.47 -0.82
C VAL A 315 -8.50 -11.30 -0.25
N LEU A 316 -9.21 -10.75 0.74
CA LEU A 316 -10.37 -11.41 1.33
C LEU A 316 -11.51 -11.57 0.33
N VAL A 317 -11.86 -10.49 -0.38
CA VAL A 317 -12.97 -10.47 -1.33
C VAL A 317 -12.75 -11.46 -2.48
N MET A 318 -11.54 -11.48 -3.07
CA MET A 318 -11.23 -12.42 -4.17
C MET A 318 -11.18 -13.87 -3.68
N GLY A 319 -10.64 -14.14 -2.50
CA GLY A 319 -10.65 -15.48 -1.91
C GLY A 319 -12.05 -16.00 -1.64
N LEU A 320 -12.95 -15.17 -1.09
CA LEU A 320 -14.36 -15.52 -0.88
C LEU A 320 -15.10 -15.72 -2.20
N ALA A 321 -14.87 -14.85 -3.19
CA ALA A 321 -15.49 -15.01 -4.51
C ALA A 321 -15.04 -16.31 -5.20
N ALA A 322 -13.77 -16.69 -5.09
CA ALA A 322 -13.26 -17.99 -5.56
C ALA A 322 -13.93 -19.15 -4.81
N SER A 323 -14.22 -18.98 -3.53
CA SER A 323 -14.88 -19.98 -2.67
C SER A 323 -16.35 -20.22 -3.03
N SER A 324 -16.90 -19.53 -4.03
CA SER A 324 -18.25 -19.79 -4.57
C SER A 324 -18.44 -21.22 -5.11
N LEU A 325 -17.33 -21.97 -5.29
CA LEU A 325 -17.37 -23.43 -5.51
C LEU A 325 -18.07 -24.20 -4.38
N LEU A 326 -18.03 -23.69 -3.15
CA LEU A 326 -18.58 -24.34 -1.96
C LEU A 326 -20.07 -23.99 -1.76
N GLY A 327 -20.61 -23.15 -2.62
CA GLY A 327 -21.99 -22.68 -2.55
C GLY A 327 -22.11 -21.17 -2.81
N ALA A 328 -23.33 -20.66 -2.89
CA ALA A 328 -23.58 -19.25 -3.17
C ALA A 328 -23.19 -18.31 -2.00
N GLY A 329 -23.18 -18.80 -0.77
CA GLY A 329 -22.94 -18.00 0.43
C GLY A 329 -21.67 -17.16 0.38
N PRO A 330 -20.49 -17.72 0.08
CA PRO A 330 -19.25 -16.97 0.00
C PRO A 330 -19.25 -15.85 -1.04
N ALA A 331 -19.84 -16.08 -2.19
CA ALA A 331 -19.96 -15.04 -3.22
C ALA A 331 -20.86 -13.89 -2.74
N ILE A 332 -21.95 -14.20 -2.03
CA ILE A 332 -22.83 -13.19 -1.43
C ILE A 332 -22.05 -12.37 -0.40
N VAL A 333 -21.26 -13.03 0.45
CA VAL A 333 -20.41 -12.35 1.44
C VAL A 333 -19.36 -11.46 0.77
N ALA A 334 -18.71 -11.93 -0.31
CA ALA A 334 -17.75 -11.13 -1.07
C ALA A 334 -18.39 -9.87 -1.65
N VAL A 335 -19.60 -10.02 -2.22
CA VAL A 335 -20.40 -8.90 -2.75
C VAL A 335 -20.81 -7.94 -1.64
N ALA A 336 -21.28 -8.45 -0.49
CA ALA A 336 -21.66 -7.64 0.66
C ALA A 336 -20.46 -6.84 1.23
N LEU A 337 -19.29 -7.47 1.38
CA LEU A 337 -18.07 -6.80 1.82
C LEU A 337 -17.66 -5.70 0.84
N THR A 338 -17.75 -5.96 -0.46
CA THR A 338 -17.47 -4.95 -1.49
C THR A 338 -18.43 -3.78 -1.39
N ALA A 339 -19.72 -4.06 -1.22
CA ALA A 339 -20.76 -3.02 -1.06
C ALA A 339 -20.53 -2.20 0.21
N VAL A 340 -20.22 -2.83 1.34
CA VAL A 340 -19.93 -2.14 2.60
C VAL A 340 -18.70 -1.26 2.46
N ALA A 341 -17.61 -1.77 1.86
CA ALA A 341 -16.41 -0.97 1.63
C ALA A 341 -16.70 0.25 0.73
N PHE A 342 -17.49 0.06 -0.32
CA PHE A 342 -17.91 1.12 -1.23
C PHE A 342 -18.79 2.15 -0.53
N VAL A 343 -19.83 1.71 0.19
CA VAL A 343 -20.73 2.60 0.93
C VAL A 343 -19.97 3.42 1.96
N ALA A 344 -19.04 2.80 2.69
CA ALA A 344 -18.19 3.53 3.64
C ALA A 344 -17.41 4.66 2.95
N GLN A 345 -16.88 4.42 1.75
CA GLN A 345 -16.18 5.46 0.97
C GLN A 345 -17.15 6.52 0.43
N VAL A 346 -18.33 6.12 -0.04
CA VAL A 346 -19.35 7.08 -0.51
C VAL A 346 -19.84 7.95 0.64
N VAL A 347 -20.03 7.39 1.85
CA VAL A 347 -20.38 8.15 3.04
C VAL A 347 -19.26 9.13 3.41
N ASN A 348 -18.01 8.67 3.44
CA ASN A 348 -16.86 9.54 3.69
C ASN A 348 -16.76 10.66 2.65
N LEU A 349 -16.96 10.35 1.37
CA LEU A 349 -17.06 11.33 0.29
C LEU A 349 -18.26 12.27 0.50
N GLY A 350 -19.42 11.75 0.92
CA GLY A 350 -20.63 12.53 1.15
C GLY A 350 -20.49 13.52 2.31
N VAL A 351 -19.89 13.08 3.43
CA VAL A 351 -19.52 13.95 4.53
C VAL A 351 -18.51 15.00 4.07
N GLY A 352 -17.45 14.59 3.39
CA GLY A 352 -16.52 15.50 2.77
C GLY A 352 -17.20 16.46 1.79
N MET A 353 -18.15 16.02 0.97
CA MET A 353 -18.89 16.89 0.03
C MET A 353 -19.85 17.86 0.72
N ALA A 354 -20.45 17.51 1.84
CA ALA A 354 -21.25 18.44 2.63
C ALA A 354 -20.37 19.58 3.18
N GLU A 355 -19.20 19.26 3.64
CA GLU A 355 -18.17 20.23 4.01
C GLU A 355 -17.61 20.98 2.76
N TRP A 356 -17.56 20.34 1.60
CA TRP A 356 -17.01 20.85 0.35
C TRP A 356 -17.82 21.94 -0.36
N ARG A 357 -19.06 22.09 -0.03
CA ARG A 357 -19.86 23.25 -0.47
C ARG A 357 -19.20 24.57 -0.08
N LEU A 358 -18.34 24.52 0.93
CA LEU A 358 -17.56 25.64 1.45
C LEU A 358 -16.12 25.69 0.92
N ALA A 359 -15.69 24.66 0.19
CA ALA A 359 -14.34 24.61 -0.38
C ALA A 359 -14.25 25.44 -1.66
N ALA A 360 -13.12 26.12 -1.85
CA ALA A 360 -12.81 26.86 -3.06
C ALA A 360 -11.31 26.70 -3.38
N PRO A 361 -10.90 26.93 -4.65
CA PRO A 361 -9.50 26.85 -5.01
C PRO A 361 -8.67 27.84 -4.19
N SER A 362 -7.52 27.38 -3.72
CA SER A 362 -6.57 28.18 -2.97
C SER A 362 -5.36 28.47 -3.87
N PRO A 363 -4.99 29.73 -4.11
CA PRO A 363 -3.80 30.06 -4.88
C PRO A 363 -2.52 29.60 -4.18
N ILE A 364 -2.54 29.54 -2.83
CA ILE A 364 -1.39 29.14 -2.02
C ILE A 364 -1.08 27.64 -2.19
N THR A 365 -2.10 26.81 -2.39
CA THR A 365 -1.98 25.36 -2.54
C THR A 365 -2.04 24.90 -4.01
N ALA A 366 -1.51 25.68 -4.93
CA ALA A 366 -1.47 25.37 -6.37
C ALA A 366 -2.83 24.98 -6.97
N GLY A 367 -3.91 25.65 -6.54
CA GLY A 367 -5.27 25.43 -7.05
C GLY A 367 -5.99 24.24 -6.42
N LEU A 368 -5.43 23.61 -5.39
CA LEU A 368 -6.16 22.61 -4.60
C LEU A 368 -7.36 23.26 -3.91
N TRP A 369 -8.42 22.50 -3.82
CA TRP A 369 -9.60 22.93 -3.11
C TRP A 369 -9.42 22.65 -1.60
N ALA A 370 -9.65 23.65 -0.79
CA ALA A 370 -9.61 23.58 0.65
C ALA A 370 -10.84 24.23 1.28
N HIS A 371 -11.22 23.77 2.45
CA HIS A 371 -12.27 24.40 3.27
C HIS A 371 -11.89 25.82 3.64
N ALA A 372 -12.90 26.62 3.96
CA ALA A 372 -12.70 28.01 4.37
C ALA A 372 -11.73 28.10 5.56
N ASP A 373 -11.89 27.22 6.56
CA ASP A 373 -11.04 27.18 7.74
C ASP A 373 -9.60 26.77 7.40
N GLU A 374 -9.44 25.76 6.55
CA GLU A 374 -8.13 25.28 6.09
C GLU A 374 -7.42 26.36 5.25
N ARG A 375 -8.14 27.04 4.39
CA ARG A 375 -7.60 28.19 3.62
C ARG A 375 -7.18 29.33 4.53
N ALA A 376 -8.01 29.64 5.53
CA ALA A 376 -7.68 30.67 6.52
C ALA A 376 -6.41 30.30 7.30
N GLU A 377 -6.29 29.02 7.68
CA GLU A 377 -5.11 28.48 8.35
C GLU A 377 -3.86 28.60 7.45
N TRP A 378 -3.95 28.15 6.21
CA TRP A 378 -2.83 28.28 5.25
C TRP A 378 -2.47 29.74 4.95
N ASN A 379 -3.44 30.64 4.81
CA ASN A 379 -3.19 32.05 4.64
C ASN A 379 -2.45 32.66 5.85
N THR A 380 -2.85 32.26 7.05
CA THR A 380 -2.19 32.68 8.28
C THR A 380 -0.76 32.14 8.36
N VAL A 381 -0.56 30.86 8.06
CA VAL A 381 0.77 30.26 8.00
C VAL A 381 1.64 31.01 6.98
N ALA A 382 1.14 31.18 5.76
CA ALA A 382 1.88 31.89 4.69
C ALA A 382 2.26 33.31 5.10
N HIS A 383 1.36 34.04 5.77
CA HIS A 383 1.63 35.39 6.27
C HIS A 383 2.71 35.40 7.35
N LEU A 384 2.64 34.46 8.30
CA LEU A 384 3.60 34.36 9.41
C LEU A 384 5.00 33.95 8.97
N ILE A 385 5.11 33.13 7.92
CA ILE A 385 6.39 32.65 7.41
C ILE A 385 7.00 33.57 6.33
N ALA A 386 6.24 34.54 5.83
CA ALA A 386 6.70 35.45 4.81
C ALA A 386 8.00 36.16 5.24
N SER A 387 9.01 36.13 4.39
CA SER A 387 10.33 36.71 4.63
C SER A 387 11.16 36.07 5.76
N HIS A 388 10.73 34.92 6.28
CA HIS A 388 11.47 34.17 7.29
C HIS A 388 12.02 32.87 6.70
N ARG A 389 13.22 32.48 7.14
CA ARG A 389 13.75 31.17 6.87
C ARG A 389 12.92 30.13 7.61
N THR A 390 12.13 29.36 6.89
CA THR A 390 11.11 28.49 7.47
C THR A 390 11.32 27.04 7.08
N VAL A 391 11.23 26.15 8.07
CA VAL A 391 11.30 24.70 7.93
C VAL A 391 9.98 24.08 8.32
N ALA A 392 9.51 23.10 7.54
CA ALA A 392 8.36 22.29 7.85
C ALA A 392 8.77 20.90 8.37
N VAL A 393 8.10 20.43 9.41
CA VAL A 393 8.41 19.16 10.09
C VAL A 393 7.15 18.31 10.20
N GLY A 394 7.29 17.00 10.17
CA GLY A 394 6.17 16.07 10.25
C GLY A 394 5.27 16.15 9.02
N VAL A 395 3.96 16.13 9.23
CA VAL A 395 2.96 16.19 8.12
C VAL A 395 3.05 17.47 7.30
N ALA A 396 3.57 18.56 7.87
CA ALA A 396 3.82 19.81 7.17
C ALA A 396 4.96 19.69 6.13
N GLY A 397 5.86 18.72 6.31
CA GLY A 397 6.98 18.48 5.38
C GLY A 397 6.51 18.18 3.96
N GLY A 398 5.44 17.41 3.81
CA GLY A 398 4.87 17.10 2.50
C GLY A 398 4.30 18.31 1.76
N ALA A 399 3.80 19.29 2.50
CA ALA A 399 3.27 20.54 1.93
C ALA A 399 4.40 21.49 1.51
N SER A 400 5.58 21.41 2.15
CA SER A 400 6.67 22.35 1.95
C SER A 400 7.15 22.48 0.49
N ILE A 401 7.00 21.42 -0.32
CA ILE A 401 7.36 21.46 -1.74
C ILE A 401 6.43 22.37 -2.59
N LEU A 402 5.23 22.67 -2.09
CA LEU A 402 4.24 23.51 -2.78
C LEU A 402 4.35 24.98 -2.38
N PHE A 403 5.05 25.27 -1.30
CA PHE A 403 5.20 26.62 -0.78
C PHE A 403 6.60 27.16 -1.09
N PRO A 404 6.71 28.29 -1.79
CA PRO A 404 8.02 28.87 -2.17
C PRO A 404 8.84 29.30 -0.96
N ASP A 405 8.19 29.74 0.11
CA ASP A 405 8.83 30.29 1.31
C ASP A 405 9.39 29.23 2.27
N PHE A 406 9.10 27.95 2.04
CA PHE A 406 9.70 26.87 2.83
C PHE A 406 11.06 26.46 2.27
N GLU A 407 11.98 26.12 3.17
CA GLU A 407 13.18 25.39 2.76
C GLU A 407 12.78 24.03 2.17
N LYS A 408 13.48 23.63 1.11
CA LYS A 408 13.18 22.35 0.45
C LYS A 408 13.46 21.18 1.40
N PRO A 409 12.61 20.16 1.38
CA PRO A 409 12.75 19.03 2.29
C PRO A 409 14.06 18.27 2.04
N ILE A 410 14.63 17.71 3.10
CA ILE A 410 15.84 16.89 3.07
C ILE A 410 15.53 15.40 3.19
N GLY A 411 14.37 15.05 3.74
CA GLY A 411 13.89 13.68 3.91
C GLY A 411 12.39 13.59 3.67
N ALA A 412 11.93 12.38 3.44
CA ALA A 412 10.52 12.10 3.15
C ALA A 412 9.73 11.76 4.41
N TYR A 413 10.37 11.08 5.34
CA TYR A 413 9.75 10.54 6.54
C TYR A 413 10.68 10.77 7.73
N LEU A 414 10.11 11.15 8.86
CA LEU A 414 10.83 11.21 10.14
C LEU A 414 10.49 10.03 11.07
N ALA A 415 9.74 9.05 10.56
CA ALA A 415 9.45 7.81 11.28
C ALA A 415 10.70 6.91 11.33
N PRO A 416 11.03 6.27 12.46
CA PRO A 416 12.18 5.39 12.59
C PRO A 416 12.22 4.25 11.56
N ALA A 417 11.05 3.80 11.12
CA ALA A 417 10.93 2.76 10.09
C ALA A 417 11.38 3.21 8.69
N ALA A 418 11.54 4.52 8.49
CA ALA A 418 11.75 5.07 7.16
C ALA A 418 12.82 6.15 7.11
N ALA A 419 13.15 6.81 8.22
CA ALA A 419 14.17 7.86 8.26
C ALA A 419 15.55 7.30 8.59
N LEU A 420 16.56 7.88 8.00
CA LEU A 420 17.96 7.64 8.39
C LEU A 420 18.34 8.53 9.57
N PRO A 421 19.23 8.09 10.47
CA PRO A 421 19.75 8.96 11.54
C PRO A 421 20.27 10.31 11.02
N ALA A 422 20.97 10.31 9.89
CA ALA A 422 21.48 11.51 9.24
C ALA A 422 20.36 12.49 8.82
N GLU A 423 19.16 12.02 8.46
CA GLU A 423 18.02 12.89 8.16
C GLU A 423 17.51 13.61 9.41
N ALA A 424 17.49 12.90 10.55
CA ALA A 424 17.11 13.50 11.83
C ALA A 424 18.13 14.57 12.25
N GLU A 425 19.42 14.29 12.14
CA GLU A 425 20.50 15.24 12.42
C GLU A 425 20.42 16.49 11.53
N LEU A 426 20.21 16.30 10.22
CA LEU A 426 20.03 17.41 9.28
C LEU A 426 18.77 18.20 9.57
N SER A 427 17.68 17.53 9.98
CA SER A 427 16.43 18.20 10.39
C SER A 427 16.67 19.06 11.63
N ILE A 428 17.38 18.55 12.63
CA ILE A 428 17.79 19.31 13.84
C ILE A 428 18.64 20.52 13.45
N ALA A 429 19.62 20.34 12.57
CA ALA A 429 20.48 21.45 12.13
C ALA A 429 19.67 22.54 11.42
N ARG A 430 18.73 22.16 10.55
CA ARG A 430 17.85 23.11 9.86
C ARG A 430 16.88 23.83 10.81
N ILE A 431 16.28 23.10 11.75
CA ILE A 431 15.42 23.70 12.78
C ILE A 431 16.19 24.73 13.59
N LYS A 432 17.44 24.42 13.98
CA LYS A 432 18.31 25.36 14.71
C LYS A 432 18.70 26.57 13.89
N ALA A 433 18.74 26.47 12.58
CA ALA A 433 19.08 27.56 11.66
C ALA A 433 17.86 28.34 11.16
N ALA A 434 16.63 27.84 11.38
CA ALA A 434 15.41 28.47 10.92
C ALA A 434 14.93 29.57 11.88
N ASP A 435 14.29 30.59 11.31
CA ASP A 435 13.59 31.63 12.07
C ASP A 435 12.21 31.13 12.53
N MET A 436 11.53 30.36 11.65
CA MET A 436 10.22 29.78 11.88
C MET A 436 10.22 28.27 11.61
N VAL A 437 9.41 27.56 12.37
CA VAL A 437 9.20 26.12 12.21
C VAL A 437 7.70 25.85 12.16
N VAL A 438 7.24 25.21 11.10
CA VAL A 438 5.84 24.74 10.98
C VAL A 438 5.78 23.25 11.28
N ARG A 439 4.92 22.88 12.20
CA ARG A 439 4.69 21.49 12.61
C ARG A 439 3.21 21.19 12.84
N PRO A 440 2.80 19.91 13.02
CA PRO A 440 1.44 19.54 13.38
C PRO A 440 0.97 20.27 14.67
N ALA A 441 -0.29 20.67 14.69
CA ALA A 441 -0.89 21.35 15.85
C ALA A 441 -1.15 20.42 17.03
N SER A 442 -1.32 19.13 16.77
CA SER A 442 -1.47 18.08 17.77
C SER A 442 -0.37 17.04 17.58
N GLU A 443 0.32 16.71 18.65
CA GLU A 443 1.13 15.50 18.71
C GLU A 443 0.14 14.32 18.81
N SER A 444 -0.12 13.69 17.67
CA SER A 444 -0.89 12.45 17.68
C SER A 444 -0.05 11.35 18.33
N ILE A 445 -0.69 10.45 19.06
CA ILE A 445 -0.06 9.21 19.52
C ILE A 445 0.50 8.50 18.29
N GLY A 446 1.84 8.37 18.22
CA GLY A 446 2.51 7.83 17.04
C GLY A 446 3.07 8.89 16.10
N ASP A 447 3.18 10.15 16.55
CA ASP A 447 3.94 11.16 15.79
C ASP A 447 5.36 10.60 15.55
N PRO A 448 5.78 10.47 14.28
CA PRO A 448 7.11 9.99 13.93
C PRO A 448 8.23 10.73 14.65
N ILE A 449 8.04 12.00 14.95
CA ILE A 449 8.99 12.88 15.63
C ILE A 449 9.33 12.38 17.04
N SER A 450 8.36 11.80 17.75
CA SER A 450 8.53 11.28 19.12
C SER A 450 9.57 10.15 19.22
N PHE A 451 9.92 9.50 18.12
CA PHE A 451 10.95 8.44 18.08
C PHE A 451 12.38 9.00 18.02
N TRP A 452 12.54 10.31 17.83
CA TRP A 452 13.83 10.99 17.77
C TRP A 452 13.98 11.91 18.99
N PRO A 453 14.56 11.45 20.12
CA PRO A 453 14.62 12.23 21.36
C PRO A 453 15.25 13.62 21.18
N ASP A 454 16.36 13.70 20.44
CA ASP A 454 17.06 14.96 20.20
C ASP A 454 16.24 15.94 19.35
N LEU A 455 15.47 15.40 18.37
CA LEU A 455 14.55 16.19 17.57
C LEU A 455 13.39 16.70 18.44
N THR A 456 12.80 15.83 19.25
CA THR A 456 11.73 16.17 20.20
C THR A 456 12.22 17.25 21.19
N GLN A 457 13.42 17.08 21.74
CA GLN A 457 14.03 18.08 22.63
C GLN A 457 14.23 19.41 21.90
N THR A 458 14.76 19.39 20.67
CA THR A 458 14.95 20.58 19.86
C THR A 458 13.65 21.32 19.62
N LEU A 459 12.57 20.58 19.32
CA LEU A 459 11.25 21.15 19.11
C LEU A 459 10.58 21.68 20.39
N SER A 460 10.91 21.11 21.56
CA SER A 460 10.38 21.58 22.84
C SER A 460 10.89 22.95 23.27
N HIS A 461 12.04 23.37 22.75
CA HIS A 461 12.64 24.69 23.00
C HIS A 461 12.05 25.81 22.12
N LEU A 462 11.14 25.48 21.21
CA LEU A 462 10.49 26.47 20.37
C LEU A 462 9.30 27.10 21.09
N GLU A 463 9.10 28.40 20.85
CA GLU A 463 7.91 29.14 21.28
C GLU A 463 6.82 29.04 20.23
N VAL A 464 5.59 28.64 20.63
CA VAL A 464 4.45 28.63 19.74
C VAL A 464 3.97 30.06 19.51
N VAL A 465 4.12 30.56 18.31
CA VAL A 465 3.66 31.90 17.90
C VAL A 465 2.18 31.85 17.50
N TRP A 466 1.78 30.75 16.85
CA TRP A 466 0.40 30.55 16.43
C TRP A 466 0.08 29.06 16.39
N LYS A 467 -1.18 28.72 16.71
CA LYS A 467 -1.69 27.35 16.69
C LYS A 467 -3.05 27.32 16.02
N GLY A 468 -3.15 26.61 14.91
CA GLY A 468 -4.41 26.29 14.23
C GLY A 468 -4.92 24.89 14.58
N ARG A 469 -5.80 24.37 13.76
CA ARG A 469 -6.39 23.02 13.89
C ARG A 469 -5.41 21.93 13.43
N VAL A 470 -4.72 22.15 12.30
CA VAL A 470 -3.83 21.18 11.66
C VAL A 470 -2.37 21.53 11.89
N TYR A 471 -2.02 22.81 11.85
CA TYR A 471 -0.66 23.30 11.93
C TYR A 471 -0.45 24.24 13.12
N GLN A 472 0.78 24.30 13.56
CA GLN A 472 1.26 25.34 14.45
C GLN A 472 2.57 25.93 13.90
N VAL A 473 2.72 27.24 14.08
CA VAL A 473 3.92 27.98 13.73
C VAL A 473 4.68 28.27 15.01
N CYS A 474 5.94 27.90 15.02
CA CYS A 474 6.81 28.09 16.17
C CYS A 474 7.99 28.97 15.79
N ARG A 475 8.54 29.68 16.76
CA ARG A 475 9.73 30.51 16.64
C ARG A 475 10.78 30.05 17.64
N ARG A 476 12.04 30.22 17.32
CA ARG A 476 13.14 30.03 18.26
C ARG A 476 13.04 31.08 19.38
N ARG A 477 13.24 30.64 20.62
CA ARG A 477 13.35 31.55 21.78
C ARG A 477 14.67 32.33 21.77
#